data_a984cf0c4b9f9117f36575ac88e4011a
#
_entry.id   a984cf0c4b9f9117f36575ac88e4011a
#
_cell.length_a   1.000
_cell.length_b   1.000
_cell.length_c   1.000
_cell.angle_alpha   90.00
_cell.angle_beta   90.00
_cell.angle_gamma   90.00
#
_symmetry.space_group_name_H-M   'P 1'
#
loop_
_entity.id
_entity.type
_entity.pdbx_description
1 polymer ?
#
loop_
_entity_poly.entity_id
_entity_poly.type
_entity_poly.pdbx_seq_one_letter_code
_entity_poly.pdbx_strand_id
1 'polypeptide(L)'
;KDSQPWMASPLREQITHFQDTQVVQEFVDAVETKTIKEIYWCGGEPLMWEMHWKAMQRIIELGFAKEVYVRYNTNLSRTSLKGIKLFDLLPEFQDWQICSSLDGTGEVGEYIRDGLNYEQWLRNFKEGLAVAKTAREMRLDYTITMPGLLELKNMFDLSQELNTEILTKVMFTF
;
A
#
# COMPACT_ATOMS: atom_id res chain seq x y z
N LYS A 1 2.15 15.91 -24.57
CA LYS A 1 2.06 14.76 -23.62
C LYS A 1 3.09 13.78 -24.10
N ASP A 2 4.28 13.90 -23.58
CA ASP A 2 5.39 13.06 -23.99
C ASP A 2 5.19 11.68 -23.38
N SER A 3 5.04 10.69 -24.25
CA SER A 3 5.06 9.29 -23.87
C SER A 3 6.38 9.04 -23.15
N GLN A 4 6.32 8.61 -21.90
CA GLN A 4 7.53 8.33 -21.14
C GLN A 4 8.39 7.30 -21.90
N PRO A 5 9.70 7.55 -22.09
CA PRO A 5 10.55 6.70 -22.96
C PRO A 5 10.55 5.22 -22.59
N TRP A 6 10.35 4.89 -21.33
CA TRP A 6 10.27 3.50 -20.85
C TRP A 6 9.00 2.76 -21.30
N MET A 7 7.91 3.49 -21.63
CA MET A 7 6.68 2.88 -22.16
C MET A 7 6.84 2.36 -23.60
N ALA A 8 7.83 2.86 -24.33
CA ALA A 8 8.17 2.40 -25.68
C ALA A 8 9.26 1.34 -25.70
N SER A 9 9.80 0.95 -24.53
CA SER A 9 10.89 -0.02 -24.43
C SER A 9 10.40 -1.44 -24.72
N PRO A 10 11.19 -2.28 -25.44
CA PRO A 10 10.95 -3.72 -25.56
C PRO A 10 10.97 -4.43 -24.20
N LEU A 11 11.46 -3.80 -23.14
CA LEU A 11 11.36 -4.28 -21.75
C LEU A 11 9.92 -4.26 -21.21
N ARG A 12 8.98 -3.63 -21.89
CA ARG A 12 7.57 -3.59 -21.47
C ARG A 12 6.99 -5.01 -21.38
N GLU A 13 7.31 -5.89 -22.31
CA GLU A 13 6.88 -7.29 -22.28
C GLU A 13 7.47 -8.03 -21.07
N GLN A 14 8.74 -7.74 -20.72
CA GLN A 14 9.38 -8.32 -19.53
C GLN A 14 8.81 -7.78 -18.22
N ILE A 15 8.43 -6.49 -18.19
CA ILE A 15 7.80 -5.87 -17.02
C ILE A 15 6.39 -6.44 -16.79
N THR A 16 5.66 -6.76 -17.84
CA THR A 16 4.34 -7.40 -17.74
C THR A 16 4.41 -8.89 -17.41
N HIS A 17 5.60 -9.50 -17.49
CA HIS A 17 5.79 -10.91 -17.18
C HIS A 17 5.44 -11.27 -15.72
N PHE A 18 5.54 -10.34 -14.78
CA PHE A 18 5.05 -10.54 -13.40
C PHE A 18 3.54 -10.66 -13.28
N GLN A 19 2.80 -10.31 -14.34
CA GLN A 19 1.37 -10.55 -14.46
C GLN A 19 1.10 -11.78 -15.33
N ASP A 20 2.14 -12.60 -15.59
CA ASP A 20 2.03 -13.84 -16.32
C ASP A 20 1.00 -14.74 -15.64
N THR A 21 0.21 -15.36 -16.47
CA THR A 21 -0.83 -16.32 -16.06
C THR A 21 -0.27 -17.41 -15.15
N GLN A 22 0.98 -17.84 -15.35
CA GLN A 22 1.61 -18.86 -14.51
C GLN A 22 1.84 -18.35 -13.08
N VAL A 23 2.45 -17.17 -12.89
CA VAL A 23 2.73 -16.61 -11.55
C VAL A 23 1.43 -16.33 -10.80
N VAL A 24 0.42 -15.79 -11.51
CA VAL A 24 -0.91 -15.56 -10.94
C VAL A 24 -1.56 -16.89 -10.55
N GLN A 25 -1.43 -17.93 -11.39
CA GLN A 25 -1.99 -19.25 -11.10
C GLN A 25 -1.31 -19.91 -9.88
N GLU A 26 0.02 -19.85 -9.78
CA GLU A 26 0.76 -20.36 -8.61
C GLU A 26 0.30 -19.67 -7.31
N PHE A 27 0.06 -18.36 -7.36
CA PHE A 27 -0.48 -17.62 -6.22
C PHE A 27 -1.92 -18.06 -5.89
N VAL A 28 -2.77 -18.23 -6.90
CA VAL A 28 -4.15 -18.72 -6.72
C VAL A 28 -4.14 -20.13 -6.12
N ASP A 29 -3.29 -21.01 -6.61
CA ASP A 29 -3.16 -22.38 -6.10
C ASP A 29 -2.71 -22.38 -4.63
N ALA A 30 -1.78 -21.47 -4.25
CA ALA A 30 -1.36 -21.31 -2.86
C ALA A 30 -2.49 -20.79 -1.95
N VAL A 31 -3.38 -19.95 -2.47
CA VAL A 31 -4.59 -19.51 -1.77
C VAL A 31 -5.55 -20.70 -1.59
N GLU A 32 -5.86 -21.44 -2.68
CA GLU A 32 -6.81 -22.55 -2.65
C GLU A 32 -6.33 -23.72 -1.76
N THR A 33 -5.02 -23.95 -1.71
CA THR A 33 -4.42 -24.98 -0.84
C THR A 33 -4.20 -24.54 0.60
N LYS A 34 -4.52 -23.26 0.94
CA LYS A 34 -4.40 -22.68 2.28
C LYS A 34 -2.97 -22.74 2.84
N THR A 35 -1.97 -22.67 1.96
CA THR A 35 -0.55 -22.76 2.36
C THR A 35 0.06 -21.42 2.75
N ILE A 36 -0.63 -20.32 2.43
CA ILE A 36 -0.18 -18.96 2.70
C ILE A 36 -0.30 -18.64 4.19
N LYS A 37 0.78 -18.10 4.78
CA LYS A 37 0.80 -17.61 6.17
C LYS A 37 1.06 -16.09 6.24
N GLU A 38 1.73 -15.55 5.25
CA GLU A 38 2.00 -14.12 5.14
C GLU A 38 1.89 -13.68 3.69
N ILE A 39 1.27 -12.50 3.47
CA ILE A 39 1.26 -11.84 2.17
C ILE A 39 1.80 -10.42 2.35
N TYR A 40 2.83 -10.09 1.56
CA TYR A 40 3.33 -8.73 1.47
C TYR A 40 2.93 -8.09 0.14
N TRP A 41 1.92 -7.26 0.20
CA TRP A 41 1.43 -6.49 -0.93
C TRP A 41 2.32 -5.27 -1.17
N CYS A 42 3.15 -5.34 -2.19
CA CYS A 42 4.09 -4.29 -2.57
C CYS A 42 4.29 -4.22 -4.10
N GLY A 43 5.19 -3.37 -4.56
CA GLY A 43 5.38 -3.10 -5.99
C GLY A 43 4.44 -2.00 -6.46
N GLY A 44 4.32 -1.62 -7.69
CA GLY A 44 3.47 -0.56 -8.21
C GLY A 44 2.50 0.09 -7.21
N GLU A 45 1.21 -0.14 -7.37
CA GLU A 45 0.21 0.16 -6.32
C GLU A 45 -0.69 -1.07 -6.16
N PRO A 46 -0.54 -1.85 -5.08
CA PRO A 46 -1.25 -3.13 -4.91
C PRO A 46 -2.78 -2.96 -4.88
N LEU A 47 -3.28 -1.84 -4.36
CA LEU A 47 -4.72 -1.59 -4.26
C LEU A 47 -5.38 -1.26 -5.60
N MET A 48 -4.58 -1.06 -6.65
CA MET A 48 -5.06 -0.94 -8.03
C MET A 48 -5.20 -2.29 -8.73
N TRP A 49 -4.62 -3.36 -8.19
CA TRP A 49 -4.63 -4.68 -8.81
C TRP A 49 -5.87 -5.48 -8.42
N GLU A 50 -6.68 -5.86 -9.39
CA GLU A 50 -7.95 -6.56 -9.13
C GLU A 50 -7.74 -7.91 -8.43
N MET A 51 -6.63 -8.61 -8.72
CA MET A 51 -6.32 -9.89 -8.09
C MET A 51 -6.11 -9.77 -6.57
N HIS A 52 -5.54 -8.64 -6.09
CA HIS A 52 -5.44 -8.37 -4.66
C HIS A 52 -6.82 -8.53 -3.96
N TRP A 53 -7.83 -7.85 -4.48
CA TRP A 53 -9.18 -7.86 -3.90
C TRP A 53 -9.84 -9.24 -3.95
N LYS A 54 -9.68 -9.94 -5.08
CA LYS A 54 -10.18 -11.31 -5.24
C LYS A 54 -9.50 -12.28 -4.27
N ALA A 55 -8.18 -12.19 -4.12
CA ALA A 55 -7.44 -13.07 -3.22
C ALA A 55 -7.82 -12.84 -1.75
N MET A 56 -7.92 -11.57 -1.33
CA MET A 56 -8.32 -11.24 0.04
C MET A 56 -9.70 -11.79 0.39
N GLN A 57 -10.68 -11.60 -0.50
CA GLN A 57 -12.03 -12.19 -0.32
C GLN A 57 -11.98 -13.70 -0.31
N ARG A 58 -11.23 -14.32 -1.22
CA ARG A 58 -11.14 -15.77 -1.33
C ARG A 58 -10.54 -16.41 -0.09
N ILE A 59 -9.52 -15.81 0.51
CA ILE A 59 -8.92 -16.27 1.78
C ILE A 59 -9.96 -16.25 2.91
N ILE A 60 -10.79 -15.21 2.98
CA ILE A 60 -11.89 -15.11 3.95
C ILE A 60 -12.94 -16.19 3.69
N GLU A 61 -13.40 -16.35 2.44
CA GLU A 61 -14.38 -17.39 2.05
C GLU A 61 -13.91 -18.80 2.39
N LEU A 62 -12.64 -19.09 2.19
CA LEU A 62 -12.02 -20.37 2.51
C LEU A 62 -11.85 -20.61 4.03
N GLY A 63 -12.08 -19.59 4.85
CA GLY A 63 -12.13 -19.67 6.31
C GLY A 63 -10.77 -19.78 7.00
N PHE A 64 -9.67 -19.37 6.35
CA PHE A 64 -8.32 -19.41 6.96
C PHE A 64 -7.66 -18.02 7.13
N ALA A 65 -8.41 -16.94 6.94
CA ALA A 65 -7.89 -15.57 7.09
C ALA A 65 -7.26 -15.31 8.47
N LYS A 66 -7.79 -15.93 9.53
CA LYS A 66 -7.23 -15.84 10.90
C LYS A 66 -5.85 -16.52 11.07
N GLU A 67 -5.35 -17.19 10.04
CA GLU A 67 -4.02 -17.79 10.02
C GLU A 67 -3.03 -16.99 9.16
N VAL A 68 -3.50 -15.92 8.49
CA VAL A 68 -2.73 -15.15 7.52
C VAL A 68 -2.46 -13.75 8.04
N TYR A 69 -1.17 -13.35 8.05
CA TYR A 69 -0.73 -11.99 8.28
C TYR A 69 -0.62 -11.25 6.95
N VAL A 70 -1.13 -10.02 6.86
CA VAL A 70 -1.06 -9.22 5.63
C VAL A 70 -0.35 -7.89 5.85
N ARG A 71 0.59 -7.58 4.96
CA ARG A 71 1.35 -6.33 4.98
C ARG A 71 1.22 -5.59 3.67
N TYR A 72 1.30 -4.27 3.76
CA TYR A 72 1.20 -3.38 2.61
C TYR A 72 2.28 -2.31 2.60
N ASN A 73 2.83 -2.06 1.40
CA ASN A 73 3.38 -0.75 1.05
C ASN A 73 2.48 -0.17 -0.04
N THR A 74 1.83 0.95 0.26
CA THR A 74 0.84 1.56 -0.64
C THR A 74 0.89 3.08 -0.54
N ASN A 75 0.54 3.77 -1.63
CA ASN A 75 0.30 5.22 -1.63
C ASN A 75 -1.06 5.59 -1.03
N LEU A 76 -1.87 4.58 -0.68
CA LEU A 76 -3.20 4.70 -0.07
C LEU A 76 -4.16 5.63 -0.84
N SER A 77 -3.96 5.81 -2.13
CA SER A 77 -4.84 6.63 -2.98
C SER A 77 -6.22 6.00 -3.19
N ARG A 78 -6.33 4.70 -2.93
CA ARG A 78 -7.55 3.92 -3.05
C ARG A 78 -7.69 2.95 -1.87
N THR A 79 -8.88 2.90 -1.29
CA THR A 79 -9.22 1.96 -0.19
C THR A 79 -10.42 1.08 -0.51
N SER A 80 -10.94 1.18 -1.75
CA SER A 80 -12.07 0.36 -2.20
C SER A 80 -12.00 0.05 -3.69
N LEU A 81 -12.55 -1.09 -4.07
CA LEU A 81 -12.73 -1.49 -5.48
C LEU A 81 -14.05 -2.21 -5.66
N LYS A 82 -14.89 -1.76 -6.61
CA LYS A 82 -16.19 -2.41 -6.92
C LYS A 82 -17.09 -2.65 -5.70
N GLY A 83 -17.07 -1.72 -4.75
CA GLY A 83 -17.87 -1.80 -3.52
C GLY A 83 -17.24 -2.59 -2.37
N ILE A 84 -16.11 -3.25 -2.59
CA ILE A 84 -15.34 -3.93 -1.55
C ILE A 84 -14.41 -2.91 -0.91
N LYS A 85 -14.42 -2.81 0.42
CA LYS A 85 -13.56 -1.89 1.17
C LYS A 85 -12.42 -2.64 1.86
N LEU A 86 -11.22 -2.07 1.80
CA LEU A 86 -10.02 -2.65 2.41
C LEU A 86 -10.20 -2.83 3.93
N PHE A 87 -10.70 -1.80 4.58
CA PHE A 87 -10.84 -1.77 6.03
C PHE A 87 -12.01 -2.61 6.57
N ASP A 88 -12.89 -3.12 5.68
CA ASP A 88 -13.86 -4.14 6.04
C ASP A 88 -13.24 -5.57 5.98
N LEU A 89 -12.21 -5.76 5.11
CA LEU A 89 -11.54 -7.05 4.96
C LEU A 89 -10.46 -7.30 6.02
N LEU A 90 -9.64 -6.28 6.33
CA LEU A 90 -8.46 -6.42 7.18
C LEU A 90 -8.75 -7.01 8.57
N PRO A 91 -9.84 -6.64 9.27
CA PRO A 91 -10.17 -7.22 10.58
C PRO A 91 -10.45 -8.73 10.55
N GLU A 92 -10.71 -9.31 9.38
CA GLU A 92 -10.91 -10.76 9.22
C GLU A 92 -9.61 -11.56 9.25
N PHE A 93 -8.45 -10.91 9.02
CA PHE A 93 -7.14 -11.55 9.03
C PHE A 93 -6.58 -11.70 10.44
N GLN A 94 -5.52 -12.53 10.58
CA GLN A 94 -4.82 -12.74 11.85
C GLN A 94 -4.30 -11.43 12.41
N ASP A 95 -3.59 -10.71 11.57
CA ASP A 95 -3.00 -9.41 11.86
C ASP A 95 -2.71 -8.72 10.52
N TRP A 96 -2.52 -7.40 10.55
CA TRP A 96 -2.25 -6.64 9.35
C TRP A 96 -1.36 -5.42 9.63
N GLN A 97 -0.70 -4.92 8.59
CA GLN A 97 0.10 -3.71 8.66
C GLN A 97 0.05 -2.95 7.34
N ILE A 98 -0.20 -1.67 7.40
CA ILE A 98 -0.11 -0.75 6.26
C ILE A 98 1.00 0.27 6.52
N CYS A 99 2.03 0.23 5.67
CA CYS A 99 3.01 1.29 5.54
C CYS A 99 2.54 2.22 4.42
N SER A 100 1.92 3.34 4.81
CA SER A 100 1.38 4.31 3.87
C SER A 100 2.45 5.33 3.50
N SER A 101 2.80 5.35 2.22
CA SER A 101 3.86 6.22 1.70
C SER A 101 3.39 7.68 1.63
N LEU A 102 4.12 8.56 2.32
CA LEU A 102 3.91 10.00 2.30
C LEU A 102 5.26 10.71 2.47
N ASP A 103 5.63 11.60 1.55
CA ASP A 103 6.96 12.24 1.53
C ASP A 103 6.92 13.74 1.88
N GLY A 104 5.79 14.23 2.34
CA GLY A 104 5.52 15.59 2.79
C GLY A 104 4.05 15.82 3.03
N THR A 105 3.70 16.89 3.74
CA THR A 105 2.31 17.26 4.05
C THR A 105 1.76 18.25 3.02
N GLY A 106 0.43 18.28 2.86
CA GLY A 106 -0.28 19.26 2.02
C GLY A 106 0.33 19.41 0.62
N GLU A 107 0.46 20.65 0.18
CA GLU A 107 0.97 20.99 -1.16
C GLU A 107 2.39 20.50 -1.42
N VAL A 108 3.24 20.44 -0.39
CA VAL A 108 4.61 19.91 -0.54
C VAL A 108 4.57 18.41 -0.81
N GLY A 109 3.72 17.67 -0.12
CA GLY A 109 3.51 16.25 -0.39
C GLY A 109 3.00 16.00 -1.81
N GLU A 110 2.05 16.79 -2.27
CA GLU A 110 1.50 16.73 -3.63
C GLU A 110 2.54 17.10 -4.70
N TYR A 111 3.42 18.06 -4.40
CA TYR A 111 4.53 18.42 -5.28
C TYR A 111 5.57 17.28 -5.40
N ILE A 112 5.91 16.62 -4.29
CA ILE A 112 6.90 15.53 -4.29
C ILE A 112 6.35 14.28 -4.96
N ARG A 113 5.06 13.98 -4.75
CA ARG A 113 4.37 12.79 -5.28
C ARG A 113 3.32 13.19 -6.30
N ASP A 114 3.68 13.16 -7.57
CA ASP A 114 2.74 13.42 -8.66
C ASP A 114 1.52 12.49 -8.57
N GLY A 115 0.33 13.09 -8.59
CA GLY A 115 -0.95 12.39 -8.45
C GLY A 115 -1.40 12.12 -7.00
N LEU A 116 -0.65 12.53 -5.98
CA LEU A 116 -1.13 12.54 -4.60
C LEU A 116 -2.24 13.59 -4.46
N ASN A 117 -3.35 13.22 -3.84
CA ASN A 117 -4.31 14.15 -3.25
C ASN A 117 -4.21 13.99 -1.73
N TYR A 118 -3.59 14.96 -1.06
CA TYR A 118 -3.28 14.87 0.37
C TYR A 118 -4.53 14.72 1.24
N GLU A 119 -5.58 15.47 0.94
CA GLU A 119 -6.82 15.41 1.69
C GLU A 119 -7.52 14.04 1.57
N GLN A 120 -7.50 13.45 0.37
CA GLN A 120 -8.03 12.11 0.17
C GLN A 120 -7.17 11.07 0.89
N TRP A 121 -5.85 11.18 0.79
CA TRP A 121 -4.92 10.31 1.49
C TRP A 121 -5.15 10.37 3.01
N LEU A 122 -5.30 11.57 3.57
CA LEU A 122 -5.54 11.76 5.02
C LEU A 122 -6.87 11.15 5.47
N ARG A 123 -7.93 11.28 4.67
CA ARG A 123 -9.21 10.61 4.94
C ARG A 123 -9.04 9.09 4.94
N ASN A 124 -8.40 8.54 3.92
CA ASN A 124 -8.15 7.10 3.79
C ASN A 124 -7.30 6.57 4.96
N PHE A 125 -6.29 7.33 5.37
CA PHE A 125 -5.45 6.98 6.51
C PHE A 125 -6.24 6.97 7.83
N LYS A 126 -7.08 7.98 8.06
CA LYS A 126 -7.96 8.06 9.24
C LYS A 126 -9.01 6.93 9.27
N GLU A 127 -9.52 6.50 8.11
CA GLU A 127 -10.37 5.30 8.03
C GLU A 127 -9.62 4.04 8.51
N GLY A 128 -8.37 3.88 8.13
CA GLY A 128 -7.53 2.78 8.61
C GLY A 128 -7.27 2.85 10.12
N LEU A 129 -6.97 4.03 10.65
CA LEU A 129 -6.78 4.22 12.09
C LEU A 129 -8.04 3.87 12.90
N ALA A 130 -9.24 4.08 12.34
CA ALA A 130 -10.49 3.76 13.01
C ALA A 130 -10.71 2.26 13.25
N VAL A 131 -10.07 1.40 12.46
CA VAL A 131 -10.12 -0.07 12.61
C VAL A 131 -8.84 -0.66 13.18
N ALA A 132 -7.77 0.12 13.24
CA ALA A 132 -6.48 -0.28 13.81
C ALA A 132 -6.60 -0.48 15.33
N LYS A 133 -6.00 -1.54 15.84
CA LYS A 133 -5.93 -1.87 17.28
C LYS A 133 -4.66 -1.36 17.92
N THR A 134 -3.63 -1.17 17.12
CA THR A 134 -2.30 -0.71 17.57
C THR A 134 -1.74 0.34 16.61
N ALA A 135 -0.82 1.17 17.09
CA ALA A 135 -0.11 2.15 16.26
C ALA A 135 0.76 1.51 15.15
N ARG A 136 0.95 0.18 15.21
CA ARG A 136 1.75 -0.57 14.22
C ARG A 136 0.96 -0.97 12.98
N GLU A 137 -0.36 -1.07 13.08
CA GLU A 137 -1.19 -1.50 11.97
C GLU A 137 -1.25 -0.43 10.88
N MET A 138 -1.33 0.85 11.25
CA MET A 138 -1.23 1.97 10.33
C MET A 138 0.04 2.77 10.60
N ARG A 139 0.94 2.85 9.62
CA ARG A 139 2.22 3.56 9.73
C ARG A 139 2.43 4.54 8.60
N LEU A 140 3.11 5.63 8.89
CA LEU A 140 3.67 6.52 7.88
C LEU A 140 4.99 5.95 7.36
N ASP A 141 5.13 5.81 6.05
CA ASP A 141 6.39 5.46 5.37
C ASP A 141 6.93 6.70 4.67
N TYR A 142 7.86 7.37 5.32
CA TYR A 142 8.38 8.67 4.91
C TYR A 142 9.75 8.52 4.26
N THR A 143 9.83 8.78 2.95
CA THR A 143 11.11 8.84 2.24
C THR A 143 11.61 10.28 2.23
N ILE A 144 12.72 10.53 2.93
CA ILE A 144 13.32 11.86 3.01
C ILE A 144 14.01 12.15 1.68
N THR A 145 13.35 12.96 0.86
CA THR A 145 13.89 13.56 -0.36
C THR A 145 14.46 14.95 -0.06
N MET A 146 15.13 15.57 -1.01
CA MET A 146 15.65 16.95 -0.81
C MET A 146 14.54 17.95 -0.44
N PRO A 147 13.41 18.07 -1.15
CA PRO A 147 12.32 18.93 -0.70
C PRO A 147 11.64 18.41 0.57
N GLY A 148 11.53 17.06 0.74
CA GLY A 148 10.99 16.45 1.95
C GLY A 148 11.79 16.75 3.21
N LEU A 149 13.09 17.02 3.09
CA LEU A 149 13.91 17.40 4.26
C LEU A 149 13.34 18.59 5.03
N LEU A 150 12.70 19.52 4.34
CA LEU A 150 12.06 20.69 4.95
C LEU A 150 10.73 20.33 5.64
N GLU A 151 10.17 19.19 5.33
CA GLU A 151 8.92 18.65 5.88
C GLU A 151 9.11 17.78 7.12
N LEU A 152 10.34 17.53 7.56
CA LEU A 152 10.64 16.66 8.72
C LEU A 152 9.77 17.00 9.92
N LYS A 153 9.72 18.28 10.30
CA LYS A 153 8.90 18.70 11.45
C LYS A 153 7.42 18.41 11.23
N ASN A 154 6.88 18.80 10.08
CA ASN A 154 5.47 18.61 9.75
C ASN A 154 5.08 17.13 9.72
N MET A 155 5.96 16.26 9.21
CA MET A 155 5.74 14.80 9.19
C MET A 155 5.75 14.21 10.60
N PHE A 156 6.64 14.67 11.48
CA PHE A 156 6.62 14.25 12.89
C PHE A 156 5.40 14.78 13.63
N ASP A 157 5.02 16.04 13.42
CA ASP A 157 3.81 16.62 14.02
C ASP A 157 2.57 15.82 13.57
N LEU A 158 2.49 15.48 12.28
CA LEU A 158 1.41 14.63 11.73
C LEU A 158 1.37 13.24 12.40
N SER A 159 2.54 12.61 12.60
CA SER A 159 2.59 11.30 13.27
C SER A 159 2.09 11.36 14.71
N GLN A 160 2.42 12.44 15.40
CA GLN A 160 1.94 12.71 16.77
C GLN A 160 0.42 12.97 16.79
N GLU A 161 -0.08 13.83 15.88
CA GLU A 161 -1.52 14.12 15.75
C GLU A 161 -2.32 12.85 15.48
N LEU A 162 -1.82 11.99 14.60
CA LEU A 162 -2.47 10.75 14.22
C LEU A 162 -2.20 9.59 15.19
N ASN A 163 -1.34 9.81 16.18
CA ASN A 163 -0.90 8.77 17.14
C ASN A 163 -0.44 7.48 16.45
N THR A 164 0.43 7.62 15.45
CA THR A 164 0.92 6.52 14.63
C THR A 164 2.44 6.49 14.54
N GLU A 165 3.01 5.33 14.24
CA GLU A 165 4.44 5.19 14.01
C GLU A 165 4.84 5.79 12.64
N ILE A 166 6.03 6.40 12.58
CA ILE A 166 6.64 6.87 11.35
C ILE A 166 7.92 6.09 11.08
N LEU A 167 8.01 5.50 9.88
CA LEU A 167 9.24 4.90 9.36
C LEU A 167 9.90 5.90 8.42
N THR A 168 11.19 6.14 8.62
CA THR A 168 11.95 7.09 7.80
C THR A 168 13.02 6.38 6.98
N LYS A 169 13.14 6.79 5.72
CA LYS A 169 14.21 6.37 4.80
C LYS A 169 14.83 7.61 4.19
N VAL A 170 16.12 7.58 3.92
CA VAL A 170 16.82 8.64 3.18
C VAL A 170 17.07 8.17 1.77
N MET A 171 16.64 8.94 0.78
CA MET A 171 16.97 8.67 -0.61
C MET A 171 18.31 9.29 -0.94
N PHE A 172 19.30 8.44 -1.21
CA PHE A 172 20.58 8.87 -1.80
C PHE A 172 20.48 8.71 -3.32
N THR A 173 20.52 9.85 -4.03
CA THR A 173 20.78 9.84 -5.48
C THR A 173 22.29 10.00 -5.68
N PHE A 174 22.91 8.99 -6.31
CA PHE A 174 24.28 9.10 -6.80
C PHE A 174 24.29 9.59 -8.23
#